data_3f2b52c6c0cc63ef23f56f9fc5cd76ed
#
_entry.id   3f2b52c6c0cc63ef23f56f9fc5cd76ed
#
_cell.length_a   1.000
_cell.length_b   1.000
_cell.length_c   1.000
_cell.angle_alpha   90.00
_cell.angle_beta   90.00
_cell.angle_gamma   90.00
#
_symmetry.space_group_name_H-M   'P 1'
#
loop_
_entity.id
_entity.type
_entity.pdbx_description
1 polymer ?
#
loop_
_entity_poly.entity_id
_entity_poly.type
_entity_poly.pdbx_seq_one_letter_code
_entity_poly.pdbx_strand_id
1 'polypeptide(L)'
;DQAYGGWDIDGEPYSQTGDTDFRWFRSRMLGGRTNHWGRISLRFGPDDFKKKSIDGLGEDWPISYDDIKPYYDKVDKLIGVFGSKENIYNEPDGFFLPPPKPRLHELFYVNAARKSNVKVMPSRLSVLTKRLNNDRGVCFYCNGCARSCNVYADFSSGSCLIFPAQKSGGQIDLYVNSMVRTVTTNDEGKASGVSFIDKEENKEYKLKGKVVVLAASACSSARILLNSKSKQHPNGLGNSSDIVGRYLHDSTGGDMMAFIPELINRKTYNE
;
A
#
# COMPACT_ATOMS: atom_id res chain seq x y z
N ASP A 1 -16.97 16.01 -1.97
CA ASP A 1 -16.33 15.15 -0.98
C ASP A 1 -15.38 14.18 -1.63
N GLN A 2 -14.22 14.70 -1.95
CA GLN A 2 -13.12 13.92 -2.50
C GLN A 2 -12.41 13.20 -1.36
N ALA A 3 -11.94 11.99 -1.62
CA ALA A 3 -10.98 11.35 -0.76
C ALA A 3 -9.84 12.35 -0.49
N TYR A 4 -9.54 12.60 0.78
CA TYR A 4 -8.57 13.60 1.23
C TYR A 4 -7.15 13.23 0.83
N GLY A 5 -6.91 13.22 -0.44
CA GLY A 5 -5.62 13.02 -1.05
C GLY A 5 -5.52 13.91 -2.28
N GLY A 6 -4.35 14.39 -2.55
CA GLY A 6 -4.13 15.29 -3.68
C GLY A 6 -2.65 15.52 -3.92
N TRP A 7 -2.40 16.18 -5.02
CA TRP A 7 -1.05 16.59 -5.40
C TRP A 7 -0.62 17.78 -4.54
N ASP A 8 -1.54 18.71 -4.33
CA ASP A 8 -1.33 19.90 -3.52
C ASP A 8 -2.17 19.83 -2.25
N ILE A 9 -1.52 20.01 -1.11
CA ILE A 9 -2.16 20.08 0.20
C ILE A 9 -1.81 21.43 0.81
N ASP A 10 -2.83 22.19 1.21
CA ASP A 10 -2.67 23.49 1.82
C ASP A 10 -1.75 23.41 3.05
N GLY A 11 -0.77 24.33 3.09
CA GLY A 11 0.23 24.38 4.15
C GLY A 11 1.32 23.31 4.07
N GLU A 12 1.33 22.47 3.03
CA GLU A 12 2.35 21.43 2.82
C GLU A 12 2.98 21.54 1.43
N PRO A 13 3.63 22.65 1.07
CA PRO A 13 4.27 22.77 -0.22
C PRO A 13 5.44 21.80 -0.37
N TYR A 14 5.74 21.43 -1.60
CA TYR A 14 6.98 20.75 -1.96
C TYR A 14 7.51 21.34 -3.26
N SER A 15 8.80 21.19 -3.47
CA SER A 15 9.46 21.56 -4.72
C SER A 15 10.17 20.34 -5.30
N GLN A 16 10.34 20.35 -6.60
CA GLN A 16 11.16 19.39 -7.33
C GLN A 16 12.34 20.10 -7.98
N THR A 17 13.42 19.39 -8.18
CA THR A 17 14.60 19.86 -8.91
C THR A 17 14.83 19.01 -10.14
N GLY A 18 15.28 19.62 -11.24
CA GLY A 18 15.47 18.95 -12.52
C GLY A 18 14.24 18.98 -13.42
N ASP A 19 14.35 18.35 -14.58
CA ASP A 19 13.36 18.41 -15.67
C ASP A 19 12.29 17.31 -15.58
N THR A 20 12.17 16.64 -14.44
CA THR A 20 11.18 15.58 -14.23
C THR A 20 9.90 16.10 -13.59
N ASP A 21 8.75 15.77 -14.15
CA ASP A 21 7.44 16.12 -13.59
C ASP A 21 7.07 15.11 -12.49
N PHE A 22 7.63 15.27 -11.28
CA PHE A 22 7.28 14.46 -10.13
C PHE A 22 6.09 15.08 -9.40
N ARG A 23 4.99 14.35 -9.33
CA ARG A 23 3.80 14.73 -8.58
C ARG A 23 3.62 13.87 -7.36
N TRP A 24 3.79 14.48 -6.19
CA TRP A 24 3.66 13.76 -4.94
C TRP A 24 2.22 13.65 -4.47
N PHE A 25 1.55 12.57 -4.86
CA PHE A 25 0.21 12.27 -4.38
C PHE A 25 0.24 11.81 -2.92
N ARG A 26 -0.40 12.56 -2.03
CA ARG A 26 -0.38 12.38 -0.57
C ARG A 26 -1.80 12.24 -0.04
N SER A 27 -1.94 11.55 1.10
CA SER A 27 -3.20 11.41 1.82
C SER A 27 -3.01 11.84 3.28
N ARG A 28 -3.90 12.66 3.79
CA ARG A 28 -3.88 13.20 5.16
C ARG A 28 -5.16 12.85 5.92
N MET A 29 -5.54 11.59 5.87
CA MET A 29 -6.69 11.05 6.57
C MET A 29 -6.33 9.75 7.29
N LEU A 30 -7.12 9.36 8.28
CA LEU A 30 -7.00 8.06 8.93
C LEU A 30 -7.17 6.94 7.90
N GLY A 31 -6.26 5.99 7.90
CA GLY A 31 -6.19 4.95 6.87
C GLY A 31 -5.31 5.31 5.66
N GLY A 32 -4.94 6.59 5.54
CA GLY A 32 -4.00 7.07 4.52
C GLY A 32 -4.40 6.64 3.11
N ARG A 33 -3.41 6.28 2.31
CA ARG A 33 -3.61 5.87 0.91
C ARG A 33 -4.44 4.59 0.74
N THR A 34 -4.61 3.79 1.81
CA THR A 34 -5.47 2.60 1.73
C THR A 34 -6.95 2.92 1.56
N ASN A 35 -7.37 4.18 1.70
CA ASN A 35 -8.74 4.59 1.41
C ASN A 35 -9.02 4.74 -0.09
N HIS A 36 -8.00 5.01 -0.91
CA HIS A 36 -8.16 5.31 -2.34
C HIS A 36 -7.15 4.60 -3.26
N TRP A 37 -6.46 3.57 -2.79
CA TRP A 37 -5.60 2.73 -3.63
C TRP A 37 -6.42 1.78 -4.51
N GLY A 38 -5.76 1.14 -5.50
CA GLY A 38 -6.41 0.18 -6.41
C GLY A 38 -6.74 -1.18 -5.81
N ARG A 39 -6.43 -1.44 -4.54
CA ARG A 39 -6.57 -2.71 -3.82
C ARG A 39 -5.73 -3.84 -4.41
N ILE A 40 -4.85 -3.55 -5.36
CA ILE A 40 -3.93 -4.52 -5.96
C ILE A 40 -3.01 -5.05 -4.87
N SER A 41 -3.06 -6.36 -4.66
CA SER A 41 -2.38 -7.03 -3.54
C SER A 41 -1.50 -8.16 -4.06
N LEU A 42 -0.54 -7.80 -4.90
CA LEU A 42 0.47 -8.71 -5.40
C LEU A 42 1.54 -8.95 -4.33
N ARG A 43 2.18 -10.10 -4.39
CA ARG A 43 3.38 -10.40 -3.61
C ARG A 43 4.61 -10.11 -4.45
N PHE A 44 5.68 -9.64 -3.84
CA PHE A 44 6.98 -9.74 -4.47
C PHE A 44 7.37 -11.22 -4.61
N GLY A 45 7.91 -11.58 -5.75
CA GLY A 45 8.37 -12.93 -6.01
C GLY A 45 9.83 -13.14 -5.58
N PRO A 46 10.35 -14.38 -5.67
CA PRO A 46 11.72 -14.69 -5.28
C PRO A 46 12.77 -13.79 -5.95
N ASP A 47 12.58 -13.47 -7.23
CA ASP A 47 13.53 -12.69 -8.02
C ASP A 47 13.61 -11.21 -7.57
N ASP A 48 12.53 -10.67 -7.00
CA ASP A 48 12.49 -9.28 -6.53
C ASP A 48 13.44 -9.05 -5.34
N PHE A 49 13.80 -10.10 -4.61
CA PHE A 49 14.76 -10.04 -3.50
C PHE A 49 16.22 -10.21 -3.94
N LYS A 50 16.46 -10.60 -5.20
CA LYS A 50 17.77 -10.95 -5.73
C LYS A 50 18.13 -10.23 -7.02
N LYS A 51 17.64 -9.00 -7.17
CA LYS A 51 17.79 -8.21 -8.39
C LYS A 51 19.25 -8.02 -8.79
N LYS A 52 20.12 -7.61 -7.86
CA LYS A 52 21.54 -7.42 -8.14
C LYS A 52 22.22 -8.71 -8.59
N SER A 53 21.91 -9.83 -7.95
CA SER A 53 22.46 -11.13 -8.33
C SER A 53 21.98 -11.61 -9.70
N ILE A 54 20.78 -11.17 -10.16
CA ILE A 54 20.15 -11.59 -11.41
C ILE A 54 20.58 -10.71 -12.57
N ASP A 55 20.49 -9.37 -12.43
CA ASP A 55 20.69 -8.42 -13.54
C ASP A 55 21.81 -7.39 -13.30
N GLY A 56 22.45 -7.44 -12.13
CA GLY A 56 23.56 -6.55 -11.76
C GLY A 56 23.12 -5.16 -11.28
N LEU A 57 21.81 -4.88 -11.21
CA LEU A 57 21.26 -3.57 -10.85
C LEU A 57 20.74 -3.53 -9.42
N GLY A 58 20.88 -2.37 -8.78
CA GLY A 58 20.41 -2.15 -7.42
C GLY A 58 21.17 -2.95 -6.36
N GLU A 59 20.45 -3.45 -5.37
CA GLU A 59 21.00 -4.26 -4.29
C GLU A 59 20.08 -5.45 -4.00
N ASP A 60 20.66 -6.58 -3.60
CA ASP A 60 19.89 -7.71 -3.08
C ASP A 60 19.34 -7.36 -1.70
N TRP A 61 18.11 -7.77 -1.44
CA TRP A 61 17.56 -7.69 -0.10
C TRP A 61 18.28 -8.70 0.82
N PRO A 62 18.52 -8.36 2.10
CA PRO A 62 19.13 -9.26 3.08
C PRO A 62 18.19 -10.38 3.55
N ILE A 63 17.01 -10.48 2.95
CA ILE A 63 15.98 -11.50 3.18
C ILE A 63 15.57 -12.14 1.86
N SER A 64 14.88 -13.26 1.94
CA SER A 64 14.31 -13.98 0.81
C SER A 64 12.78 -13.92 0.82
N TYR A 65 12.15 -14.38 -0.26
CA TYR A 65 10.70 -14.59 -0.29
C TYR A 65 10.23 -15.55 0.81
N ASP A 66 10.98 -16.63 1.08
CA ASP A 66 10.59 -17.62 2.08
C ASP A 66 10.57 -17.06 3.50
N ASP A 67 11.43 -16.10 3.81
CA ASP A 67 11.45 -15.43 5.11
C ASP A 67 10.17 -14.61 5.36
N ILE A 68 9.59 -14.01 4.34
CA ILE A 68 8.40 -13.16 4.48
C ILE A 68 7.09 -13.85 4.07
N LYS A 69 7.15 -14.96 3.35
CA LYS A 69 5.96 -15.72 2.91
C LYS A 69 4.94 -15.98 4.03
N PRO A 70 5.32 -16.40 5.25
CA PRO A 70 4.37 -16.61 6.34
C PRO A 70 3.61 -15.33 6.74
N TYR A 71 4.22 -14.17 6.56
CA TYR A 71 3.59 -12.88 6.83
C TYR A 71 2.66 -12.45 5.71
N TYR A 72 3.02 -12.67 4.45
CA TYR A 72 2.10 -12.52 3.32
C TYR A 72 0.85 -13.38 3.51
N ASP A 73 1.02 -14.63 3.92
CA ASP A 73 -0.09 -15.56 4.17
C ASP A 73 -1.04 -15.05 5.28
N LYS A 74 -0.50 -14.42 6.32
CA LYS A 74 -1.29 -13.76 7.38
C LYS A 74 -2.03 -12.53 6.85
N VAL A 75 -1.35 -11.70 6.08
CA VAL A 75 -1.92 -10.47 5.52
C VAL A 75 -3.04 -10.78 4.52
N ASP A 76 -2.84 -11.73 3.59
CA ASP A 76 -3.88 -12.13 2.63
C ASP A 76 -5.19 -12.54 3.32
N LYS A 77 -5.06 -13.32 4.41
CA LYS A 77 -6.22 -13.74 5.22
C LYS A 77 -6.87 -12.57 5.96
N LEU A 78 -6.05 -11.65 6.49
CA LEU A 78 -6.51 -10.50 7.26
C LEU A 78 -7.26 -9.50 6.39
N ILE A 79 -6.67 -9.14 5.25
CA ILE A 79 -7.25 -8.12 4.37
C ILE A 79 -8.29 -8.68 3.40
N GLY A 80 -8.27 -9.98 3.15
CA GLY A 80 -9.20 -10.67 2.26
C GLY A 80 -8.90 -10.41 0.79
N VAL A 81 -7.91 -11.11 0.25
CA VAL A 81 -7.53 -11.01 -1.16
C VAL A 81 -8.30 -12.04 -1.98
N PHE A 82 -8.94 -11.64 -3.06
CA PHE A 82 -9.44 -12.61 -4.04
C PHE A 82 -8.42 -12.84 -5.16
N GLY A 83 -8.47 -14.01 -5.77
CA GLY A 83 -7.56 -14.39 -6.85
C GLY A 83 -7.68 -15.85 -7.21
N SER A 84 -6.80 -16.30 -8.08
CA SER A 84 -6.64 -17.71 -8.47
C SER A 84 -5.21 -18.18 -8.22
N LYS A 85 -5.06 -19.49 -8.04
CA LYS A 85 -3.75 -20.14 -7.93
C LYS A 85 -3.25 -20.49 -9.31
N GLU A 86 -2.12 -19.91 -9.69
CA GLU A 86 -1.60 -19.98 -11.04
C GLU A 86 -0.23 -20.65 -11.14
N ASN A 87 0.43 -20.85 -10.00
CA ASN A 87 1.77 -21.44 -9.91
C ASN A 87 2.81 -20.70 -10.79
N ILE A 88 2.77 -19.36 -10.76
CA ILE A 88 3.77 -18.53 -11.44
C ILE A 88 4.92 -18.30 -10.46
N TYR A 89 6.14 -18.65 -10.86
CA TYR A 89 7.31 -18.60 -10.00
C TYR A 89 7.54 -17.24 -9.35
N ASN A 90 7.60 -16.17 -10.14
CA ASN A 90 7.86 -14.82 -9.60
C ASN A 90 6.58 -14.02 -9.31
N GLU A 91 5.43 -14.69 -9.29
CA GLU A 91 4.16 -14.16 -8.81
C GLU A 91 3.47 -15.19 -7.91
N PRO A 92 4.03 -15.46 -6.72
CA PRO A 92 3.66 -16.60 -5.89
C PRO A 92 2.19 -16.58 -5.48
N ASP A 93 1.61 -17.76 -5.39
CA ASP A 93 0.25 -17.93 -4.91
C ASP A 93 0.13 -17.64 -3.42
N GLY A 94 -1.04 -17.11 -3.05
CA GLY A 94 -1.40 -16.78 -1.67
C GLY A 94 -2.66 -17.49 -1.20
N PHE A 95 -3.26 -16.94 -0.14
CA PHE A 95 -4.58 -17.35 0.34
C PHE A 95 -5.65 -16.49 -0.31
N PHE A 96 -6.34 -17.03 -1.31
CA PHE A 96 -7.30 -16.28 -2.10
C PHE A 96 -8.74 -16.66 -1.79
N LEU A 97 -9.59 -15.66 -1.69
CA LEU A 97 -11.02 -15.80 -1.87
C LEU A 97 -11.32 -16.11 -3.34
N PRO A 98 -12.46 -16.75 -3.64
CA PRO A 98 -12.86 -16.97 -5.03
C PRO A 98 -12.89 -15.64 -5.81
N PRO A 99 -12.35 -15.60 -7.04
CA PRO A 99 -12.45 -14.40 -7.86
C PRO A 99 -13.90 -14.13 -8.29
N PRO A 100 -14.25 -12.89 -8.66
CA PRO A 100 -15.54 -12.59 -9.26
C PRO A 100 -15.76 -13.39 -10.53
N LYS A 101 -17.02 -13.55 -10.93
CA LYS A 101 -17.32 -14.09 -12.27
C LYS A 101 -16.74 -13.17 -13.34
N PRO A 102 -16.06 -13.71 -14.35
CA PRO A 102 -15.50 -12.91 -15.42
C PRO A 102 -16.60 -12.22 -16.21
N ARG A 103 -16.35 -11.00 -16.62
CA ARG A 103 -17.23 -10.21 -17.49
C ARG A 103 -17.07 -10.65 -18.95
N LEU A 104 -18.02 -10.28 -19.78
CA LEU A 104 -18.00 -10.68 -21.20
C LEU A 104 -16.72 -10.26 -21.93
N HIS A 105 -16.25 -9.04 -21.71
CA HIS A 105 -15.00 -8.56 -22.31
C HIS A 105 -13.76 -9.28 -21.77
N GLU A 106 -13.75 -9.67 -20.50
CA GLU A 106 -12.67 -10.47 -19.90
C GLU A 106 -12.63 -11.86 -20.52
N LEU A 107 -13.79 -12.51 -20.72
CA LEU A 107 -13.87 -13.80 -21.41
C LEU A 107 -13.40 -13.72 -22.86
N PHE A 108 -13.76 -12.64 -23.57
CA PHE A 108 -13.29 -12.38 -24.91
C PHE A 108 -11.77 -12.26 -24.94
N TYR A 109 -11.21 -11.46 -24.05
CA TYR A 109 -9.77 -11.26 -23.93
C TYR A 109 -9.03 -12.56 -23.56
N VAL A 110 -9.52 -13.33 -22.59
CA VAL A 110 -8.95 -14.63 -22.19
C VAL A 110 -8.90 -15.58 -23.38
N ASN A 111 -9.97 -15.63 -24.19
CA ASN A 111 -10.02 -16.50 -25.37
C ASN A 111 -9.04 -16.06 -26.47
N ALA A 112 -8.86 -14.76 -26.67
CA ALA A 112 -7.88 -14.23 -27.61
C ALA A 112 -6.46 -14.51 -27.15
N ALA A 113 -6.14 -14.23 -25.90
CA ALA A 113 -4.83 -14.44 -25.29
C ALA A 113 -4.40 -15.92 -25.32
N ARG A 114 -5.34 -16.84 -25.10
CA ARG A 114 -5.09 -18.29 -25.19
C ARG A 114 -4.59 -18.70 -26.57
N LYS A 115 -5.13 -18.11 -27.66
CA LYS A 115 -4.66 -18.36 -29.01
C LYS A 115 -3.22 -17.92 -29.27
N SER A 116 -2.76 -16.94 -28.49
CA SER A 116 -1.39 -16.43 -28.54
C SER A 116 -0.49 -17.02 -27.45
N ASN A 117 -0.94 -18.07 -26.76
CA ASN A 117 -0.24 -18.72 -25.65
C ASN A 117 0.12 -17.75 -24.51
N VAL A 118 -0.70 -16.72 -24.30
CA VAL A 118 -0.56 -15.76 -23.20
C VAL A 118 -1.49 -16.17 -22.06
N LYS A 119 -0.94 -16.30 -20.87
CA LYS A 119 -1.70 -16.61 -19.66
C LYS A 119 -2.38 -15.34 -19.14
N VAL A 120 -3.67 -15.43 -18.87
CA VAL A 120 -4.47 -14.36 -18.28
C VAL A 120 -5.09 -14.87 -16.99
N MET A 121 -4.99 -14.08 -15.94
CA MET A 121 -5.55 -14.41 -14.64
C MET A 121 -6.29 -13.22 -14.05
N PRO A 122 -7.23 -13.46 -13.11
CA PRO A 122 -7.86 -12.38 -12.36
C PRO A 122 -6.82 -11.60 -11.55
N SER A 123 -6.93 -10.27 -11.54
CA SER A 123 -6.14 -9.45 -10.63
C SER A 123 -6.35 -9.90 -9.20
N ARG A 124 -5.28 -9.90 -8.41
CA ARG A 124 -5.33 -10.19 -6.96
C ARG A 124 -5.67 -8.91 -6.22
N LEU A 125 -6.91 -8.79 -5.77
CA LEU A 125 -7.40 -7.57 -5.12
C LEU A 125 -7.91 -7.83 -3.71
N SER A 126 -7.61 -6.90 -2.80
CA SER A 126 -8.12 -6.92 -1.43
C SER A 126 -9.57 -6.41 -1.38
N VAL A 127 -10.47 -7.21 -1.93
CA VAL A 127 -11.93 -6.97 -1.96
C VAL A 127 -12.65 -8.27 -1.61
N LEU A 128 -13.57 -8.22 -0.65
CA LEU A 128 -14.28 -9.43 -0.20
C LEU A 128 -15.31 -9.89 -1.22
N THR A 129 -15.09 -11.04 -1.81
CA THR A 129 -16.05 -11.79 -2.64
C THR A 129 -16.81 -12.84 -1.82
N LYS A 130 -16.36 -13.09 -0.59
CA LYS A 130 -16.98 -13.96 0.41
C LYS A 130 -16.82 -13.33 1.78
N ARG A 131 -17.80 -13.48 2.66
CA ARG A 131 -17.75 -12.94 4.03
C ARG A 131 -16.64 -13.61 4.83
N LEU A 132 -15.79 -12.79 5.48
CA LEU A 132 -14.73 -13.23 6.39
C LEU A 132 -15.07 -12.97 7.86
N ASN A 133 -15.79 -11.89 8.15
CA ASN A 133 -16.18 -11.47 9.49
C ASN A 133 -17.51 -10.69 9.46
N ASN A 134 -17.95 -10.21 10.61
CA ASN A 134 -19.22 -9.48 10.72
C ASN A 134 -19.08 -7.98 10.44
N ASP A 135 -17.88 -7.43 10.42
CA ASP A 135 -17.63 -5.98 10.26
C ASP A 135 -17.54 -5.57 8.78
N ARG A 136 -17.31 -6.54 7.89
CA ARG A 136 -17.14 -6.31 6.46
C ARG A 136 -18.18 -7.06 5.64
N GLY A 137 -18.87 -6.35 4.76
CA GLY A 137 -19.80 -6.95 3.80
C GLY A 137 -19.09 -7.55 2.59
N VAL A 138 -19.86 -8.19 1.74
CA VAL A 138 -19.37 -8.76 0.46
C VAL A 138 -19.59 -7.75 -0.66
N CYS A 139 -18.69 -7.68 -1.61
CA CYS A 139 -18.79 -6.82 -2.77
C CYS A 139 -20.04 -7.16 -3.61
N PHE A 140 -20.81 -6.15 -3.94
CA PHE A 140 -21.98 -6.23 -4.82
C PHE A 140 -21.78 -5.50 -6.16
N TYR A 141 -20.52 -5.27 -6.52
CA TYR A 141 -20.07 -4.77 -7.84
C TYR A 141 -20.63 -3.39 -8.23
N CYS A 142 -20.76 -2.47 -7.28
CA CYS A 142 -21.28 -1.12 -7.53
C CYS A 142 -20.31 -0.18 -8.25
N ASN A 143 -19.07 -0.62 -8.53
CA ASN A 143 -17.98 0.18 -9.14
C ASN A 143 -17.63 1.48 -8.37
N GLY A 144 -17.98 1.56 -7.08
CA GLY A 144 -17.76 2.74 -6.24
C GLY A 144 -16.45 2.77 -5.45
N CYS A 145 -15.50 1.84 -5.71
CA CYS A 145 -14.32 1.64 -4.89
C CYS A 145 -13.43 2.88 -4.70
N ALA A 146 -13.38 3.78 -5.69
CA ALA A 146 -12.62 5.03 -5.58
C ALA A 146 -13.31 6.11 -4.71
N ARG A 147 -14.56 5.88 -4.31
CA ARG A 147 -15.40 6.85 -3.58
C ARG A 147 -15.70 6.45 -2.14
N SER A 148 -15.14 5.39 -1.64
CA SER A 148 -15.49 4.70 -0.38
C SER A 148 -16.50 3.57 -0.58
N CYS A 149 -16.29 2.47 0.12
CA CYS A 149 -17.14 1.28 0.05
C CYS A 149 -18.12 1.24 1.23
N ASN A 150 -19.39 1.43 0.95
CA ASN A 150 -20.43 1.49 1.97
C ASN A 150 -20.59 0.21 2.81
N VAL A 151 -20.06 -0.92 2.33
CA VAL A 151 -20.10 -2.21 3.03
C VAL A 151 -18.72 -2.69 3.47
N TYR A 152 -17.69 -1.86 3.29
CA TYR A 152 -16.30 -2.20 3.63
C TYR A 152 -15.80 -3.51 3.01
N ALA A 153 -16.34 -3.87 1.83
CA ALA A 153 -15.86 -5.03 1.09
C ALA A 153 -14.41 -4.82 0.63
N ASP A 154 -14.07 -3.62 0.17
CA ASP A 154 -12.70 -3.23 -0.13
C ASP A 154 -11.91 -2.98 1.17
N PHE A 155 -10.62 -3.19 1.12
CA PHE A 155 -9.78 -2.98 2.29
C PHE A 155 -9.32 -1.54 2.41
N SER A 156 -9.52 -0.96 3.61
CA SER A 156 -8.76 0.19 4.10
C SER A 156 -8.35 -0.06 5.55
N SER A 157 -7.18 0.43 5.94
CA SER A 157 -6.69 0.22 7.31
C SER A 157 -7.54 0.94 8.35
N GLY A 158 -8.15 2.07 8.00
CA GLY A 158 -9.08 2.78 8.88
C GLY A 158 -10.31 1.95 9.19
N SER A 159 -11.09 1.63 8.16
CA SER A 159 -12.38 0.96 8.32
C SER A 159 -12.27 -0.53 8.68
N CYS A 160 -11.21 -1.21 8.21
CA CYS A 160 -11.10 -2.66 8.38
C CYS A 160 -10.21 -3.11 9.56
N LEU A 161 -9.38 -2.23 10.11
CA LEU A 161 -8.50 -2.56 11.23
C LEU A 161 -8.69 -1.63 12.43
N ILE A 162 -8.52 -0.30 12.25
CA ILE A 162 -8.49 0.65 13.36
C ILE A 162 -9.84 0.76 14.04
N PHE A 163 -10.93 1.03 13.31
CA PHE A 163 -12.25 1.15 13.91
C PHE A 163 -12.74 -0.15 14.54
N PRO A 164 -12.59 -1.34 13.94
CA PRO A 164 -12.91 -2.60 14.60
C PRO A 164 -12.08 -2.83 15.87
N ALA A 165 -10.79 -2.50 15.87
CA ALA A 165 -9.95 -2.65 17.06
C ALA A 165 -10.35 -1.72 18.19
N GLN A 166 -10.71 -0.47 17.91
CA GLN A 166 -11.26 0.46 18.92
C GLN A 166 -12.60 -0.05 19.47
N LYS A 167 -13.48 -0.52 18.60
CA LYS A 167 -14.79 -1.06 18.97
C LYS A 167 -14.70 -2.33 19.83
N SER A 168 -13.68 -3.14 19.65
CA SER A 168 -13.46 -4.36 20.44
C SER A 168 -12.84 -4.10 21.82
N GLY A 169 -12.61 -2.83 22.20
CA GLY A 169 -11.95 -2.46 23.45
C GLY A 169 -10.44 -2.62 23.43
N GLY A 170 -9.83 -2.70 22.26
CA GLY A 170 -8.38 -2.69 22.08
C GLY A 170 -7.77 -1.41 22.64
N GLN A 171 -6.61 -1.52 23.32
CA GLN A 171 -5.86 -0.37 23.81
C GLN A 171 -5.17 0.34 22.64
N ILE A 172 -5.88 1.27 22.01
CA ILE A 172 -5.38 2.09 20.92
C ILE A 172 -5.63 3.54 21.24
N ASP A 173 -4.55 4.30 21.40
CA ASP A 173 -4.58 5.74 21.46
C ASP A 173 -4.35 6.30 20.06
N LEU A 174 -5.31 7.05 19.56
CA LEU A 174 -5.28 7.64 18.22
C LEU A 174 -5.10 9.16 18.34
N TYR A 175 -3.96 9.64 17.89
CA TYR A 175 -3.66 11.07 17.79
C TYR A 175 -3.86 11.53 16.35
N VAL A 176 -5.00 12.15 16.09
CA VAL A 176 -5.28 12.82 14.80
C VAL A 176 -4.69 14.23 14.79
N ASN A 177 -4.64 14.87 13.62
CA ASN A 177 -4.05 16.20 13.44
C ASN A 177 -2.60 16.34 13.94
N SER A 178 -1.91 15.22 14.09
CA SER A 178 -0.57 15.13 14.67
C SER A 178 0.47 14.85 13.60
N MET A 179 1.26 15.87 13.26
CA MET A 179 2.32 15.79 12.25
C MET A 179 3.63 15.36 12.92
N VAL A 180 4.01 14.10 12.75
CA VAL A 180 5.29 13.61 13.27
C VAL A 180 6.44 14.30 12.55
N ARG A 181 7.33 14.92 13.33
CA ARG A 181 8.49 15.67 12.88
C ARG A 181 9.77 14.86 12.94
N THR A 182 10.02 14.19 14.08
CA THR A 182 11.24 13.43 14.32
C THR A 182 10.95 12.17 15.12
N VAL A 183 11.79 11.16 14.96
CA VAL A 183 11.95 10.07 15.93
C VAL A 183 12.97 10.53 16.96
N THR A 184 12.64 10.44 18.26
CA THR A 184 13.55 10.76 19.35
C THR A 184 14.41 9.56 19.70
N THR A 185 15.63 9.82 20.15
CA THR A 185 16.57 8.77 20.59
C THR A 185 16.94 8.96 22.07
N ASN A 186 17.29 7.86 22.72
CA ASN A 186 17.89 7.88 24.04
C ASN A 186 19.42 8.15 23.97
N ASP A 187 20.10 8.16 25.13
CA ASP A 187 21.54 8.42 25.22
C ASP A 187 22.40 7.34 24.52
N GLU A 188 21.83 6.15 24.30
CA GLU A 188 22.45 5.05 23.55
C GLU A 188 22.23 5.17 22.03
N GLY A 189 21.51 6.20 21.55
CA GLY A 189 21.18 6.39 20.15
C GLY A 189 20.03 5.50 19.64
N LYS A 190 19.34 4.77 20.51
CA LYS A 190 18.16 3.93 20.15
C LYS A 190 16.89 4.75 20.14
N ALA A 191 15.96 4.41 19.26
CA ALA A 191 14.64 5.06 19.21
C ALA A 191 13.93 4.96 20.57
N SER A 192 13.40 6.07 21.05
CA SER A 192 12.73 6.21 22.36
C SER A 192 11.33 6.79 22.29
N GLY A 193 10.91 7.26 21.10
CA GLY A 193 9.62 7.88 20.89
C GLY A 193 9.60 8.75 19.63
N VAL A 194 8.67 9.69 19.59
CA VAL A 194 8.53 10.66 18.51
C VAL A 194 8.28 12.06 19.05
N SER A 195 8.68 13.11 18.30
CA SER A 195 8.09 14.42 18.46
C SER A 195 7.11 14.68 17.30
N PHE A 196 6.02 15.35 17.61
CA PHE A 196 5.01 15.71 16.63
C PHE A 196 4.46 17.12 16.92
N ILE A 197 3.95 17.76 15.90
CA ILE A 197 3.26 19.04 15.99
C ILE A 197 1.76 18.76 15.93
N ASP A 198 1.03 19.21 16.95
CA ASP A 198 -0.40 19.30 16.90
C ASP A 198 -0.77 20.46 15.95
N LYS A 199 -1.54 20.16 14.89
CA LYS A 199 -1.87 21.14 13.83
C LYS A 199 -2.91 22.15 14.30
N GLU A 200 -3.73 21.85 15.29
CA GLU A 200 -4.75 22.75 15.83
C GLU A 200 -4.15 23.76 16.78
N GLU A 201 -3.29 23.28 17.71
CA GLU A 201 -2.65 24.13 18.67
C GLU A 201 -1.34 24.76 18.17
N ASN A 202 -0.79 24.25 17.08
CA ASN A 202 0.54 24.59 16.55
C ASN A 202 1.66 24.47 17.59
N LYS A 203 1.57 23.42 18.43
CA LYS A 203 2.55 23.13 19.49
C LYS A 203 3.23 21.79 19.25
N GLU A 204 4.50 21.72 19.69
CA GLU A 204 5.28 20.48 19.63
C GLU A 204 5.10 19.66 20.90
N TYR A 205 4.80 18.38 20.74
CA TYR A 205 4.64 17.40 21.80
C TYR A 205 5.62 16.24 21.59
N LYS A 206 5.88 15.49 22.66
CA LYS A 206 6.70 14.28 22.63
C LYS A 206 5.91 13.11 23.18
N LEU A 207 5.97 11.99 22.49
CA LEU A 207 5.40 10.73 22.93
C LEU A 207 6.51 9.68 23.05
N LYS A 208 6.60 9.03 24.20
CA LYS A 208 7.55 7.95 24.43
C LYS A 208 7.00 6.61 23.94
N GLY A 209 7.86 5.78 23.39
CA GLY A 209 7.50 4.43 22.95
C GLY A 209 8.70 3.49 23.06
N LYS A 210 8.45 2.24 23.42
CA LYS A 210 9.49 1.19 23.45
C LYS A 210 9.92 0.78 22.03
N VAL A 211 9.00 0.88 21.07
CA VAL A 211 9.22 0.59 19.65
C VAL A 211 8.54 1.69 18.84
N VAL A 212 9.21 2.18 17.82
CA VAL A 212 8.67 3.16 16.87
C VAL A 212 8.57 2.49 15.50
N VAL A 213 7.34 2.38 14.97
CA VAL A 213 7.09 1.89 13.62
C VAL A 213 6.83 3.09 12.71
N LEU A 214 7.75 3.34 11.79
CA LEU A 214 7.66 4.45 10.85
C LEU A 214 6.99 3.97 9.56
N ALA A 215 5.70 4.25 9.42
CA ALA A 215 4.87 3.85 8.29
C ALA A 215 4.22 5.05 7.57
N ALA A 216 4.98 6.14 7.42
CA ALA A 216 4.51 7.44 6.92
C ALA A 216 4.61 7.58 5.39
N SER A 217 4.68 6.51 4.62
CA SER A 217 5.00 6.43 3.20
C SER A 217 6.50 6.66 2.89
N ALA A 218 6.93 6.32 1.67
CA ALA A 218 8.35 6.36 1.28
C ALA A 218 8.97 7.75 1.51
N CYS A 219 8.46 8.79 0.88
CA CYS A 219 9.02 10.14 0.99
C CYS A 219 8.90 10.72 2.40
N SER A 220 7.75 10.56 3.07
CA SER A 220 7.56 11.11 4.41
C SER A 220 8.39 10.38 5.46
N SER A 221 8.55 9.06 5.36
CA SER A 221 9.42 8.30 6.27
C SER A 221 10.88 8.71 6.12
N ALA A 222 11.37 8.86 4.90
CA ALA A 222 12.71 9.36 4.64
C ALA A 222 12.91 10.77 5.21
N ARG A 223 11.95 11.68 5.00
CA ARG A 223 11.99 13.04 5.56
C ARG A 223 12.06 13.02 7.11
N ILE A 224 11.24 12.19 7.77
CA ILE A 224 11.27 12.09 9.23
C ILE A 224 12.62 11.58 9.71
N LEU A 225 13.20 10.56 9.07
CA LEU A 225 14.53 10.04 9.40
C LEU A 225 15.62 11.10 9.23
N LEU A 226 15.63 11.82 8.11
CA LEU A 226 16.58 12.91 7.84
C LEU A 226 16.46 14.07 8.83
N ASN A 227 15.24 14.37 9.30
CA ASN A 227 14.99 15.37 10.33
C ASN A 227 15.39 14.90 11.74
N SER A 228 15.49 13.58 11.96
CA SER A 228 15.79 12.99 13.29
C SER A 228 17.28 13.01 13.57
N LYS A 229 17.83 14.23 13.67
CA LYS A 229 19.26 14.47 13.96
C LYS A 229 19.51 14.45 15.45
N SER A 230 20.64 13.89 15.84
CA SER A 230 21.16 13.89 17.21
C SER A 230 22.69 13.88 17.21
N LYS A 231 23.31 13.90 18.41
CA LYS A 231 24.76 13.79 18.53
C LYS A 231 25.29 12.48 17.91
N GLN A 232 24.57 11.38 18.10
CA GLN A 232 24.92 10.06 17.55
C GLN A 232 24.52 9.92 16.06
N HIS A 233 23.56 10.71 15.60
CA HIS A 233 23.01 10.65 14.23
C HIS A 233 23.01 12.04 13.58
N PRO A 234 24.19 12.65 13.32
CA PRO A 234 24.28 14.03 12.84
C PRO A 234 23.65 14.23 11.45
N ASN A 235 23.64 13.19 10.62
CA ASN A 235 23.08 13.21 9.26
C ASN A 235 21.63 12.68 9.18
N GLY A 236 20.99 12.45 10.33
CA GLY A 236 19.67 11.82 10.42
C GLY A 236 19.73 10.37 10.91
N LEU A 237 18.64 9.90 11.46
CA LEU A 237 18.52 8.55 12.01
C LEU A 237 18.57 7.50 10.88
N GLY A 238 19.42 6.48 11.05
CA GLY A 238 19.61 5.43 10.03
C GLY A 238 20.38 5.86 8.78
N ASN A 239 20.96 7.06 8.77
CA ASN A 239 21.61 7.67 7.60
C ASN A 239 23.15 7.78 7.69
N SER A 240 23.79 6.81 8.33
CA SER A 240 25.28 6.77 8.43
C SER A 240 25.97 6.61 7.06
N SER A 241 25.32 5.97 6.11
CA SER A 241 25.81 5.75 4.73
C SER A 241 25.27 6.75 3.70
N ASP A 242 24.56 7.79 4.14
CA ASP A 242 23.98 8.84 3.27
C ASP A 242 23.04 8.30 2.16
N ILE A 243 22.31 7.20 2.46
CA ILE A 243 21.42 6.55 1.49
C ILE A 243 19.94 6.91 1.73
N VAL A 244 19.57 7.35 2.92
CA VAL A 244 18.17 7.66 3.25
C VAL A 244 17.66 8.79 2.34
N GLY A 245 16.56 8.52 1.64
CA GLY A 245 15.92 9.45 0.71
C GLY A 245 16.53 9.48 -0.69
N ARG A 246 17.51 8.60 -0.97
CA ARG A 246 18.09 8.41 -2.30
C ARG A 246 17.50 7.18 -2.99
N TYR A 247 17.74 7.07 -4.29
CA TYR A 247 17.36 5.90 -5.10
C TYR A 247 15.85 5.57 -5.05
N LEU A 248 15.01 6.61 -4.99
CA LEU A 248 13.56 6.42 -5.13
C LEU A 248 13.27 5.83 -6.51
N HIS A 249 12.62 4.70 -6.53
CA HIS A 249 12.14 4.05 -7.75
C HIS A 249 10.73 3.49 -7.51
N ASP A 250 10.02 3.25 -8.58
CA ASP A 250 8.70 2.61 -8.55
C ASP A 250 8.75 1.31 -9.35
N SER A 251 7.74 0.48 -9.20
CA SER A 251 7.57 -0.70 -10.05
C SER A 251 7.24 -0.27 -11.47
N THR A 252 7.91 -0.86 -12.44
CA THR A 252 7.59 -0.67 -13.85
C THR A 252 6.51 -1.65 -14.27
N GLY A 253 5.65 -1.23 -15.17
CA GLY A 253 4.60 -2.04 -15.76
C GLY A 253 4.25 -1.55 -17.16
N GLY A 254 3.51 -2.35 -17.89
CA GLY A 254 2.95 -1.98 -19.18
C GLY A 254 1.43 -2.08 -19.13
N ASP A 255 0.78 -1.06 -19.61
CA ASP A 255 -0.66 -1.05 -19.79
C ASP A 255 -1.01 -1.20 -21.27
N MET A 256 -2.04 -1.99 -21.53
CA MET A 256 -2.59 -2.12 -22.87
C MET A 256 -4.09 -1.89 -22.82
N MET A 257 -4.56 -0.98 -23.63
CA MET A 257 -5.99 -0.68 -23.79
C MET A 257 -6.46 -1.13 -25.16
N ALA A 258 -7.56 -1.86 -25.20
CA ALA A 258 -8.16 -2.30 -26.46
C ALA A 258 -9.65 -1.92 -26.51
N PHE A 259 -10.10 -1.50 -27.68
CA PHE A 259 -11.51 -1.31 -28.00
C PHE A 259 -12.01 -2.52 -28.78
N ILE A 260 -13.12 -3.11 -28.31
CA ILE A 260 -13.70 -4.32 -28.90
C ILE A 260 -15.09 -3.96 -29.45
N PRO A 261 -15.21 -3.63 -30.76
CA PRO A 261 -16.46 -3.16 -31.37
C PRO A 261 -17.61 -4.16 -31.22
N GLU A 262 -17.32 -5.45 -31.25
CA GLU A 262 -18.31 -6.54 -31.18
C GLU A 262 -19.02 -6.61 -29.82
N LEU A 263 -18.46 -5.95 -28.80
CA LEU A 263 -19.03 -5.91 -27.46
C LEU A 263 -19.85 -4.65 -27.16
N ILE A 264 -19.93 -3.72 -28.10
CA ILE A 264 -20.77 -2.52 -27.96
C ILE A 264 -22.23 -2.97 -27.77
N ASN A 265 -22.90 -2.39 -26.78
CA ASN A 265 -24.30 -2.70 -26.42
C ASN A 265 -24.55 -4.14 -25.96
N ARG A 266 -23.51 -4.93 -25.70
CA ARG A 266 -23.67 -6.24 -25.06
C ARG A 266 -23.83 -6.09 -23.54
N LYS A 267 -24.54 -7.01 -22.93
CA LYS A 267 -24.60 -7.09 -21.46
C LYS A 267 -23.22 -7.42 -20.89
N THR A 268 -22.91 -6.88 -19.71
CA THR A 268 -21.62 -7.10 -19.04
C THR A 268 -21.39 -8.58 -18.70
N TYR A 269 -22.44 -9.29 -18.36
CA TYR A 269 -22.42 -10.72 -18.06
C TYR A 269 -23.31 -11.49 -19.05
N ASN A 270 -22.88 -12.71 -19.38
CA ASN A 270 -23.77 -13.69 -19.98
C ASN A 270 -24.70 -14.19 -18.86
N GLU A 271 -25.97 -13.89 -19.00
CA GLU A 271 -27.03 -14.49 -18.20
C GLU A 271 -27.47 -15.80 -18.84
#